data_d79e64d5ad34c5f1f2af1dcb4ea805af
#
_entry.id   d79e64d5ad34c5f1f2af1dcb4ea805af
#
_cell.length_a   1.000
_cell.length_b   1.000
_cell.length_c   1.000
_cell.angle_alpha   90.00
_cell.angle_beta   90.00
_cell.angle_gamma   90.00
#
_symmetry.space_group_name_H-M   'P 1'
#
loop_
_entity.id
_entity.type
_entity.pdbx_description
1 polymer ?
#
loop_
_entity_poly.entity_id
_entity_poly.type
_entity_poly.pdbx_seq_one_letter_code
_entity_poly.pdbx_strand_id
1 'polypeptide(L)'
;MGWKAYWVPVRRLVAPERVPALAGWEDLAEREERTGIHPGDPIMLSPDCRIDELLSLFFCRSAFARLAMGTKRSYTDDYRLFFDFLWGRGKAWSEATPDDLWDFEDWRTRSPRNPDKVGGARWNRGLAALTHLYRWAVRHGYVATNPIEMRSRLGLYGEVIETPAAQAKNARAGNVHWLTPRMFRLWVNVGLRGHTAAGVVGEEWAGRLEDRNAAFADLLFCSGLRLGEGASLLTVELPSTALDGGKSYPARLGRAVTKSKKARTFYLSAPALVQVESYLQAGRAAAVRRAQARDLYGALPGPRIVTKVTGLSRKLLHWHDSHGTEGRTPLADASAEERMTLFTEGPAGPEPLWVWLTEAGLPFKPASWENVFRNASRRCRDVLGGVMSEPPFATPHSARHSFALYMLVVLHHVMDQRLGLTAEERRDYRLLYGDPWRMVQDLLGHSEITTTRDRYLAPVTDLQLRSLLSDPDPGQPDAAERSDDRVTSLLARLAQESEGIQDFHDGMLSS
;
A
#
# COMPACT_ATOMS: atom_id res chain seq x y z
N MET A 1 -11.90 26.32 18.18
CA MET A 1 -11.87 25.80 16.79
C MET A 1 -10.40 25.72 16.37
N GLY A 2 -10.03 24.72 15.55
CA GLY A 2 -8.65 24.55 15.06
C GLY A 2 -8.54 24.85 13.57
N TRP A 3 -7.33 24.80 13.06
CA TRP A 3 -7.05 24.90 11.63
C TRP A 3 -7.79 23.81 10.84
N LYS A 4 -8.28 24.17 9.66
CA LYS A 4 -9.03 23.24 8.77
C LYS A 4 -8.33 23.17 7.43
N ALA A 5 -8.26 21.95 6.88
CA ALA A 5 -7.74 21.70 5.53
C ALA A 5 -8.89 21.29 4.60
N TYR A 6 -9.03 21.99 3.51
CA TYR A 6 -9.91 21.65 2.39
C TYR A 6 -9.06 21.23 1.21
N TRP A 7 -9.63 20.45 0.32
CA TRP A 7 -8.91 19.92 -0.82
C TRP A 7 -9.58 20.36 -2.11
N VAL A 8 -8.82 20.92 -3.02
CA VAL A 8 -9.31 21.22 -4.36
C VAL A 8 -9.76 19.90 -5.00
N PRO A 9 -11.03 19.76 -5.39
CA PRO A 9 -11.55 18.50 -5.90
C PRO A 9 -10.85 18.12 -7.21
N VAL A 10 -10.48 16.84 -7.33
CA VAL A 10 -9.89 16.28 -8.57
C VAL A 10 -10.91 16.30 -9.71
N ARG A 11 -12.20 16.27 -9.36
CA ARG A 11 -13.33 16.43 -10.30
C ARG A 11 -14.32 17.39 -9.71
N ARG A 12 -14.80 18.32 -10.50
CA ARG A 12 -15.91 19.17 -10.11
C ARG A 12 -17.17 18.30 -9.99
N LEU A 13 -17.76 18.29 -8.79
CA LEU A 13 -18.99 17.55 -8.52
C LEU A 13 -20.22 18.30 -9.00
N VAL A 14 -20.10 19.62 -9.14
CA VAL A 14 -21.18 20.52 -9.59
C VAL A 14 -20.59 21.48 -10.63
N ALA A 15 -21.31 21.67 -11.74
CA ALA A 15 -20.93 22.66 -12.73
C ALA A 15 -20.93 24.07 -12.10
N PRO A 16 -19.95 24.93 -12.39
CA PRO A 16 -19.86 26.27 -11.80
C PRO A 16 -21.13 27.10 -11.98
N GLU A 17 -21.81 26.94 -13.09
CA GLU A 17 -23.06 27.65 -13.44
C GLU A 17 -24.23 27.32 -12.48
N ARG A 18 -24.14 26.17 -11.78
CA ARG A 18 -25.14 25.76 -10.78
C ARG A 18 -24.84 26.26 -9.37
N VAL A 19 -23.74 26.99 -9.17
CA VAL A 19 -23.35 27.56 -7.89
C VAL A 19 -23.65 29.06 -7.93
N PRO A 20 -24.67 29.58 -7.22
CA PRO A 20 -25.06 30.98 -7.31
C PRO A 20 -23.91 31.98 -7.05
N ALA A 21 -22.98 31.64 -6.15
CA ALA A 21 -21.81 32.47 -5.85
C ALA A 21 -20.78 32.55 -6.99
N LEU A 22 -20.87 31.66 -7.98
CA LEU A 22 -19.99 31.63 -9.15
C LEU A 22 -20.71 32.08 -10.43
N ALA A 23 -21.98 32.44 -10.32
CA ALA A 23 -22.72 33.01 -11.44
C ALA A 23 -22.04 34.31 -11.92
N GLY A 24 -21.72 34.36 -13.22
CA GLY A 24 -20.98 35.50 -13.79
C GLY A 24 -19.45 35.36 -13.77
N TRP A 25 -18.91 34.24 -13.31
CA TRP A 25 -17.47 33.95 -13.40
C TRP A 25 -17.18 33.02 -14.59
N GLU A 26 -17.44 33.50 -15.79
CA GLU A 26 -17.25 32.74 -17.03
C GLU A 26 -15.78 32.35 -17.25
N ASP A 27 -14.84 33.16 -16.75
CA ASP A 27 -13.40 32.95 -16.83
C ASP A 27 -12.81 32.18 -15.62
N LEU A 28 -13.64 31.49 -14.81
CA LEU A 28 -13.19 30.80 -13.60
C LEU A 28 -12.07 29.79 -13.88
N ALA A 29 -12.18 29.03 -14.98
CA ALA A 29 -11.18 28.02 -15.36
C ALA A 29 -9.81 28.66 -15.68
N GLU A 30 -9.81 29.80 -16.40
CA GLU A 30 -8.60 30.55 -16.70
C GLU A 30 -7.98 31.18 -15.45
N ARG A 31 -8.81 31.67 -14.52
CA ARG A 31 -8.36 32.21 -13.23
C ARG A 31 -7.72 31.12 -12.38
N GLU A 32 -8.35 29.93 -12.30
CA GLU A 32 -7.78 28.79 -11.57
C GLU A 32 -6.42 28.39 -12.15
N GLU A 33 -6.28 28.33 -13.46
CA GLU A 33 -5.02 28.03 -14.14
C GLU A 33 -3.94 29.10 -13.85
N ARG A 34 -4.30 30.38 -13.91
CA ARG A 34 -3.38 31.50 -13.62
C ARG A 34 -2.90 31.49 -12.16
N THR A 35 -3.74 31.10 -11.20
CA THR A 35 -3.34 31.01 -9.79
C THR A 35 -2.38 29.86 -9.53
N GLY A 36 -2.32 28.85 -10.41
CA GLY A 36 -1.50 27.67 -10.29
C GLY A 36 -2.00 26.71 -9.20
N ILE A 37 -3.26 26.83 -8.77
CA ILE A 37 -3.91 25.90 -7.86
C ILE A 37 -4.42 24.72 -8.68
N HIS A 38 -3.94 23.51 -8.34
CA HIS A 38 -4.27 22.30 -9.07
C HIS A 38 -5.22 21.38 -8.27
N PRO A 39 -6.00 20.54 -8.98
CA PRO A 39 -6.76 19.50 -8.32
C PRO A 39 -5.90 18.67 -7.37
N GLY A 40 -6.38 18.48 -6.13
CA GLY A 40 -5.65 17.77 -5.09
C GLY A 40 -4.71 18.64 -4.25
N ASP A 41 -4.62 19.94 -4.48
CA ASP A 41 -3.91 20.85 -3.58
C ASP A 41 -4.76 21.18 -2.34
N PRO A 42 -4.14 21.32 -1.16
CA PRO A 42 -4.85 21.70 0.05
C PRO A 42 -5.01 23.23 0.13
N ILE A 43 -6.12 23.63 0.72
CA ILE A 43 -6.39 25.02 1.14
C ILE A 43 -6.57 24.98 2.65
N MET A 44 -5.74 25.69 3.39
CA MET A 44 -5.82 25.75 4.84
C MET A 44 -6.50 27.04 5.31
N LEU A 45 -7.46 26.87 6.21
CA LEU A 45 -8.13 27.97 6.92
C LEU A 45 -7.67 27.99 8.37
N SER A 46 -7.28 29.16 8.83
CA SER A 46 -7.02 29.44 10.24
C SER A 46 -8.31 29.32 11.09
N PRO A 47 -8.20 29.26 12.42
CA PRO A 47 -9.37 29.17 13.30
C PRO A 47 -10.35 30.34 13.20
N ASP A 48 -9.89 31.51 12.74
CA ASP A 48 -10.69 32.72 12.43
C ASP A 48 -11.24 32.72 10.98
N CYS A 49 -11.18 31.57 10.30
CA CYS A 49 -11.72 31.32 8.96
C CYS A 49 -11.05 32.15 7.84
N ARG A 50 -9.78 32.50 7.99
CA ARG A 50 -9.00 33.16 6.95
C ARG A 50 -8.14 32.20 6.19
N ILE A 51 -7.99 32.42 4.88
CA ILE A 51 -7.02 31.71 4.04
C ILE A 51 -5.64 32.34 4.31
N ASP A 52 -4.65 31.47 4.53
CA ASP A 52 -3.25 31.91 4.59
C ASP A 52 -2.65 31.89 3.18
N GLU A 53 -2.30 33.08 2.69
CA GLU A 53 -1.79 33.27 1.33
C GLU A 53 -0.41 32.61 1.15
N LEU A 54 0.46 32.67 2.16
CA LEU A 54 1.80 32.08 2.08
C LEU A 54 1.73 30.55 2.06
N LEU A 55 0.84 29.96 2.86
CA LEU A 55 0.61 28.52 2.80
C LEU A 55 0.01 28.11 1.45
N SER A 56 -0.93 28.89 0.91
CA SER A 56 -1.49 28.64 -0.41
C SER A 56 -0.40 28.67 -1.49
N LEU A 57 0.50 29.65 -1.43
CA LEU A 57 1.66 29.77 -2.31
C LEU A 57 2.62 28.57 -2.15
N PHE A 58 2.89 28.17 -0.91
CA PHE A 58 3.69 26.99 -0.62
C PHE A 58 3.10 25.72 -1.26
N PHE A 59 1.80 25.50 -1.10
CA PHE A 59 1.14 24.28 -1.61
C PHE A 59 1.14 24.20 -3.12
N CYS A 60 0.96 25.31 -3.83
CA CYS A 60 0.86 25.30 -5.30
C CYS A 60 2.19 25.57 -6.02
N ARG A 61 3.13 26.32 -5.41
CA ARG A 61 4.35 26.78 -6.11
C ARG A 61 5.67 26.24 -5.56
N SER A 62 5.63 25.30 -4.62
CA SER A 62 6.84 24.66 -4.09
C SER A 62 6.98 23.20 -4.56
N ALA A 63 8.04 22.54 -4.07
CA ALA A 63 8.20 21.10 -4.26
C ALA A 63 7.05 20.29 -3.64
N PHE A 64 6.25 20.86 -2.74
CA PHE A 64 5.06 20.24 -2.18
C PHE A 64 4.02 19.88 -3.27
N ALA A 65 3.84 20.74 -4.26
CA ALA A 65 2.90 20.53 -5.37
C ALA A 65 3.15 19.21 -6.12
N ARG A 66 4.41 18.74 -6.15
CA ARG A 66 4.84 17.52 -6.84
C ARG A 66 4.77 16.26 -5.99
N LEU A 67 4.42 16.36 -4.70
CA LEU A 67 4.31 15.21 -3.82
C LEU A 67 3.12 14.33 -4.20
N ALA A 68 3.24 13.03 -3.91
CA ALA A 68 2.12 12.12 -4.05
C ALA A 68 0.97 12.51 -3.10
N MET A 69 -0.29 12.30 -3.51
CA MET A 69 -1.49 12.68 -2.75
C MET A 69 -1.48 12.17 -1.30
N GLY A 70 -1.04 10.93 -1.07
CA GLY A 70 -0.92 10.39 0.29
C GLY A 70 0.09 11.15 1.14
N THR A 71 1.19 11.63 0.56
CA THR A 71 2.19 12.47 1.24
C THR A 71 1.65 13.87 1.48
N LYS A 72 0.99 14.48 0.47
CA LYS A 72 0.33 15.79 0.64
C LYS A 72 -0.64 15.75 1.83
N ARG A 73 -1.52 14.74 1.88
CA ARG A 73 -2.48 14.59 2.99
C ARG A 73 -1.79 14.44 4.34
N SER A 74 -0.81 13.55 4.44
CA SER A 74 -0.09 13.30 5.68
C SER A 74 0.67 14.54 6.17
N TYR A 75 1.30 15.28 5.26
CA TYR A 75 2.03 16.52 5.60
C TYR A 75 1.07 17.64 6.00
N THR A 76 -0.04 17.80 5.29
CA THR A 76 -1.07 18.79 5.64
C THR A 76 -1.66 18.53 7.03
N ASP A 77 -1.90 17.26 7.38
CA ASP A 77 -2.34 16.91 8.74
C ASP A 77 -1.27 17.24 9.80
N ASP A 78 0.01 17.00 9.48
CA ASP A 78 1.10 17.32 10.39
C ASP A 78 1.27 18.85 10.55
N TYR A 79 1.11 19.64 9.47
CA TYR A 79 1.06 21.11 9.54
C TYR A 79 -0.10 21.59 10.40
N ARG A 80 -1.31 21.09 10.16
CA ARG A 80 -2.50 21.44 10.92
C ARG A 80 -2.29 21.25 12.43
N LEU A 81 -1.74 20.10 12.83
CA LEU A 81 -1.48 19.82 14.25
C LEU A 81 -0.47 20.77 14.87
N PHE A 82 0.59 21.14 14.15
CA PHE A 82 1.57 22.11 14.65
C PHE A 82 1.01 23.52 14.71
N PHE A 83 0.23 23.91 13.72
CA PHE A 83 -0.42 25.24 13.69
C PHE A 83 -1.51 25.37 14.76
N ASP A 84 -2.26 24.30 15.04
CA ASP A 84 -3.20 24.27 16.18
C ASP A 84 -2.48 24.47 17.51
N PHE A 85 -1.30 23.84 17.67
CA PHE A 85 -0.48 23.98 18.86
C PHE A 85 0.05 25.41 19.02
N LEU A 86 0.54 26.03 17.97
CA LEU A 86 1.01 27.43 17.98
C LEU A 86 -0.14 28.42 18.21
N TRP A 87 -1.27 28.19 17.54
CA TRP A 87 -2.46 29.03 17.71
C TRP A 87 -2.97 29.04 19.14
N GLY A 88 -2.96 27.91 19.82
CA GLY A 88 -3.26 27.81 21.25
C GLY A 88 -2.33 28.63 22.15
N ARG A 89 -1.18 29.07 21.62
CA ARG A 89 -0.19 29.94 22.27
C ARG A 89 -0.20 31.38 21.76
N GLY A 90 -1.18 31.73 20.91
CA GLY A 90 -1.28 33.05 20.32
C GLY A 90 -0.22 33.36 19.26
N LYS A 91 0.39 32.36 18.65
CA LYS A 91 1.43 32.52 17.62
C LYS A 91 0.96 32.05 16.25
N ALA A 92 1.34 32.78 15.21
CA ALA A 92 1.23 32.35 13.83
C ALA A 92 2.33 31.30 13.51
N TRP A 93 2.13 30.49 12.48
CA TRP A 93 3.14 29.50 12.07
C TRP A 93 4.46 30.17 11.64
N SER A 94 4.40 31.40 11.10
CA SER A 94 5.57 32.17 10.69
C SER A 94 6.39 32.74 11.84
N GLU A 95 5.84 32.72 13.05
CA GLU A 95 6.48 33.21 14.29
C GLU A 95 7.05 32.08 15.15
N ALA A 96 7.03 30.85 14.67
CA ALA A 96 7.55 29.70 15.39
C ALA A 96 9.05 29.81 15.68
N THR A 97 9.42 29.46 16.88
CA THR A 97 10.80 29.45 17.38
C THR A 97 11.30 28.01 17.60
N PRO A 98 12.62 27.78 17.75
CA PRO A 98 13.13 26.46 18.14
C PRO A 98 12.51 25.92 19.44
N ASP A 99 12.26 26.77 20.41
CA ASP A 99 11.63 26.37 21.68
C ASP A 99 10.20 25.87 21.45
N ASP A 100 9.44 26.52 20.56
CA ASP A 100 8.09 26.04 20.20
C ASP A 100 8.12 24.63 19.57
N LEU A 101 9.17 24.31 18.80
CA LEU A 101 9.32 22.99 18.22
C LEU A 101 9.63 21.94 19.28
N TRP A 102 10.51 22.24 20.26
CA TRP A 102 10.82 21.37 21.38
C TRP A 102 9.62 21.14 22.28
N ASP A 103 8.87 22.19 22.58
CA ASP A 103 7.62 22.10 23.34
C ASP A 103 6.56 21.26 22.60
N PHE A 104 6.48 21.38 21.28
CA PHE A 104 5.59 20.57 20.45
C PHE A 104 6.02 19.12 20.44
N GLU A 105 7.33 18.83 20.36
CA GLU A 105 7.88 17.46 20.47
C GLU A 105 7.48 16.84 21.79
N ASP A 106 7.72 17.53 22.91
CA ASP A 106 7.33 17.06 24.23
C ASP A 106 5.84 16.80 24.33
N TRP A 107 5.01 17.75 23.89
CA TRP A 107 3.56 17.58 23.88
C TRP A 107 3.13 16.40 23.03
N ARG A 108 3.74 16.20 21.87
CA ARG A 108 3.38 15.13 20.91
C ARG A 108 3.83 13.74 21.35
N THR A 109 4.93 13.63 22.06
CA THR A 109 5.57 12.34 22.33
C THR A 109 5.51 11.91 23.80
N ARG A 110 5.48 12.85 24.74
CA ARG A 110 5.65 12.59 26.18
C ARG A 110 4.48 13.08 27.04
N SER A 111 3.94 14.26 26.77
CA SER A 111 2.98 14.92 27.65
C SER A 111 1.76 14.05 27.98
N PRO A 112 1.44 13.83 29.27
CA PRO A 112 0.25 13.10 29.69
C PRO A 112 -1.05 13.80 29.32
N ARG A 113 -1.00 15.11 29.04
CA ARG A 113 -2.16 15.91 28.62
C ARG A 113 -2.57 15.66 27.15
N ASN A 114 -1.71 15.02 26.36
CA ASN A 114 -2.05 14.63 24.99
C ASN A 114 -2.51 13.16 24.95
N PRO A 115 -3.78 12.88 24.67
CA PRO A 115 -4.27 11.52 24.55
C PRO A 115 -3.72 10.82 23.29
N ASP A 116 -3.36 11.60 22.25
CA ASP A 116 -2.91 11.12 20.93
C ASP A 116 -1.38 11.18 20.80
N LYS A 117 -0.66 10.69 21.81
CA LYS A 117 0.80 10.59 21.75
C LYS A 117 1.27 9.71 20.60
N VAL A 118 2.41 10.04 20.03
CA VAL A 118 2.98 9.31 18.89
C VAL A 118 4.36 8.76 19.21
N GLY A 119 4.70 7.64 18.59
CA GLY A 119 6.05 7.08 18.62
C GLY A 119 7.01 7.83 17.69
N GLY A 120 8.33 7.57 17.86
CA GLY A 120 9.40 8.28 17.17
C GLY A 120 9.30 8.26 15.64
N ALA A 121 8.84 7.17 15.03
CA ALA A 121 8.68 7.09 13.57
C ALA A 121 7.60 8.07 13.04
N ARG A 122 6.50 8.20 13.76
CA ARG A 122 5.43 9.15 13.41
C ARG A 122 5.87 10.60 13.65
N TRP A 123 6.59 10.84 14.75
CA TRP A 123 7.21 12.12 15.03
C TRP A 123 8.18 12.53 13.91
N ASN A 124 9.13 11.66 13.55
CA ASN A 124 10.11 11.95 12.49
C ASN A 124 9.46 12.27 11.14
N ARG A 125 8.30 11.65 10.83
CA ARG A 125 7.53 12.01 9.64
C ARG A 125 6.97 13.43 9.72
N GLY A 126 6.37 13.82 10.85
CA GLY A 126 5.88 15.17 11.07
C GLY A 126 7.01 16.21 11.01
N LEU A 127 8.15 15.88 11.63
CA LEU A 127 9.36 16.72 11.59
C LEU A 127 9.87 16.90 10.15
N ALA A 128 9.81 15.86 9.30
CA ALA A 128 10.16 15.97 7.88
C ALA A 128 9.19 16.91 7.12
N ALA A 129 7.89 16.86 7.44
CA ALA A 129 6.92 17.79 6.87
C ALA A 129 7.23 19.23 7.26
N LEU A 130 7.45 19.50 8.54
CA LEU A 130 7.81 20.85 9.04
C LEU A 130 9.13 21.34 8.42
N THR A 131 10.14 20.46 8.32
CA THR A 131 11.41 20.80 7.65
C THR A 131 11.19 21.23 6.21
N HIS A 132 10.27 20.57 5.51
CA HIS A 132 9.96 20.90 4.11
C HIS A 132 9.33 22.31 4.00
N LEU A 133 8.41 22.67 4.89
CA LEU A 133 7.76 24.00 4.92
C LEU A 133 8.78 25.09 5.29
N TYR A 134 9.47 24.94 6.42
CA TYR A 134 10.33 26.01 6.95
C TYR A 134 11.58 26.24 6.10
N ARG A 135 12.15 25.21 5.46
CA ARG A 135 13.21 25.42 4.45
C ARG A 135 12.74 26.27 3.28
N TRP A 136 11.52 26.07 2.81
CA TRP A 136 10.94 26.90 1.77
C TRP A 136 10.70 28.33 2.27
N ALA A 137 10.09 28.49 3.45
CA ALA A 137 9.75 29.79 4.00
C ALA A 137 10.98 30.67 4.26
N VAL A 138 12.05 30.11 4.83
CA VAL A 138 13.33 30.82 5.04
C VAL A 138 14.00 31.17 3.72
N ARG A 139 14.02 30.24 2.75
CA ARG A 139 14.61 30.49 1.44
C ARG A 139 13.96 31.67 0.70
N HIS A 140 12.69 31.88 0.91
CA HIS A 140 11.92 32.97 0.27
C HIS A 140 11.79 34.22 1.16
N GLY A 141 12.40 34.23 2.33
CA GLY A 141 12.36 35.37 3.25
C GLY A 141 11.02 35.58 3.98
N TYR A 142 10.13 34.58 3.97
CA TYR A 142 8.84 34.64 4.68
C TYR A 142 8.98 34.39 6.19
N VAL A 143 10.05 33.75 6.60
CA VAL A 143 10.41 33.50 8.00
C VAL A 143 11.89 33.82 8.16
N ALA A 144 12.24 34.58 9.19
CA ALA A 144 13.60 35.05 9.40
C ALA A 144 14.58 33.91 9.77
N THR A 145 14.13 32.99 10.63
CA THR A 145 14.94 31.89 11.13
C THR A 145 14.19 30.57 11.04
N ASN A 146 14.91 29.49 10.75
CA ASN A 146 14.34 28.16 10.74
C ASN A 146 14.11 27.67 12.18
N PRO A 147 12.88 27.38 12.63
CA PRO A 147 12.64 26.82 13.95
C PRO A 147 13.18 25.40 14.12
N ILE A 148 13.58 24.75 13.03
CA ILE A 148 14.12 23.41 13.06
C ILE A 148 15.64 23.48 13.04
N GLU A 149 16.24 23.30 14.21
CA GLU A 149 17.69 23.20 14.36
C GLU A 149 18.22 21.97 13.62
N MET A 150 19.31 22.14 12.89
CA MET A 150 19.97 21.06 12.16
C MET A 150 21.27 20.66 12.85
N ARG A 151 21.56 19.37 12.86
CA ARG A 151 22.85 18.80 13.32
C ARG A 151 23.56 18.20 12.13
N SER A 152 24.82 18.58 11.96
CA SER A 152 25.68 17.99 10.95
C SER A 152 26.40 16.76 11.53
N ARG A 153 26.44 15.68 10.77
CA ARG A 153 27.27 14.50 11.05
C ARG A 153 28.00 14.07 9.80
N LEU A 154 29.14 13.45 9.97
CA LEU A 154 29.83 12.80 8.86
C LEU A 154 29.17 11.46 8.56
N GLY A 155 28.84 11.24 7.30
CA GLY A 155 28.39 9.97 6.77
C GLY A 155 29.53 8.98 6.58
N LEU A 156 29.21 7.75 6.19
CA LEU A 156 30.18 6.65 6.01
C LEU A 156 31.25 6.94 4.96
N TYR A 157 30.99 7.83 4.01
CA TYR A 157 31.90 8.20 2.93
C TYR A 157 32.45 9.62 3.08
N GLY A 158 32.37 10.21 4.29
CA GLY A 158 32.89 11.55 4.57
C GLY A 158 31.97 12.70 4.14
N GLU A 159 30.77 12.41 3.62
CA GLU A 159 29.76 13.42 3.30
C GLU A 159 29.17 14.04 4.57
N VAL A 160 28.90 15.34 4.53
CA VAL A 160 28.21 16.03 5.64
C VAL A 160 26.70 15.80 5.49
N ILE A 161 26.11 15.06 6.41
CA ILE A 161 24.68 14.80 6.48
C ILE A 161 24.07 15.71 7.53
N GLU A 162 23.15 16.56 7.12
CA GLU A 162 22.34 17.38 8.03
C GLU A 162 21.05 16.67 8.41
N THR A 163 20.81 16.54 9.69
CA THR A 163 19.58 15.97 10.24
C THR A 163 18.97 16.89 11.30
N PRO A 164 17.62 16.96 11.39
CA PRO A 164 16.99 17.74 12.45
C PRO A 164 17.44 17.29 13.84
N ALA A 165 17.78 18.25 14.71
CA ALA A 165 18.23 17.98 16.08
C ALA A 165 17.15 17.26 16.90
N ALA A 166 15.87 17.60 16.69
CA ALA A 166 14.71 16.99 17.33
C ALA A 166 14.33 15.61 16.77
N GLN A 167 15.16 15.01 15.90
CA GLN A 167 14.88 13.68 15.34
C GLN A 167 14.96 12.61 16.44
N ALA A 168 13.86 11.84 16.59
CA ALA A 168 13.80 10.74 17.53
C ALA A 168 14.74 9.59 17.10
N LYS A 169 15.67 9.22 18.00
CA LYS A 169 16.64 8.13 17.77
C LYS A 169 16.01 6.73 17.91
N ASN A 170 14.93 6.62 18.68
CA ASN A 170 14.21 5.38 18.95
C ASN A 170 13.14 5.06 17.88
N ALA A 171 13.15 5.76 16.74
CA ALA A 171 12.32 5.44 15.60
C ALA A 171 12.77 4.10 14.98
N ARG A 172 12.63 3.01 15.73
CA ARG A 172 12.85 1.66 15.20
C ARG A 172 11.80 1.40 14.12
N ALA A 173 12.24 0.80 13.02
CA ALA A 173 11.32 0.08 12.16
C ALA A 173 10.57 -0.90 13.08
N GLY A 174 9.24 -0.72 13.22
CA GLY A 174 8.44 -1.60 14.07
C GLY A 174 8.67 -3.05 13.68
N ASN A 175 8.53 -3.97 14.62
CA ASN A 175 8.59 -5.40 14.34
C ASN A 175 7.69 -5.69 13.14
N VAL A 176 8.28 -6.32 12.12
CA VAL A 176 7.54 -6.70 10.93
C VAL A 176 6.53 -7.76 11.34
N HIS A 177 5.26 -7.40 11.31
CA HIS A 177 4.19 -8.35 11.58
C HIS A 177 3.96 -9.20 10.33
N TRP A 178 4.01 -10.49 10.48
CA TRP A 178 3.81 -11.47 9.41
C TRP A 178 2.99 -12.66 9.92
N LEU A 179 2.42 -13.41 9.02
CA LEU A 179 1.59 -14.57 9.31
C LEU A 179 2.16 -15.81 8.60
N THR A 180 2.11 -16.96 9.27
CA THR A 180 2.34 -18.22 8.59
C THR A 180 1.20 -18.52 7.60
N PRO A 181 1.36 -19.32 6.54
CA PRO A 181 0.28 -19.67 5.62
C PRO A 181 -0.92 -20.26 6.37
N ARG A 182 -0.66 -21.08 7.36
CA ARG A 182 -1.72 -21.66 8.22
C ARG A 182 -2.48 -20.58 8.97
N MET A 183 -1.78 -19.63 9.59
CA MET A 183 -2.41 -18.53 10.31
C MET A 183 -3.13 -17.56 9.38
N PHE A 184 -2.59 -17.36 8.17
CA PHE A 184 -3.27 -16.56 7.15
C PHE A 184 -4.56 -17.24 6.66
N ARG A 185 -4.52 -18.54 6.36
CA ARG A 185 -5.73 -19.32 6.01
C ARG A 185 -6.78 -19.28 7.12
N LEU A 186 -6.34 -19.42 8.38
CA LEU A 186 -7.25 -19.28 9.54
C LEU A 186 -7.86 -17.89 9.60
N TRP A 187 -7.07 -16.84 9.39
CA TRP A 187 -7.54 -15.46 9.33
C TRP A 187 -8.56 -15.25 8.19
N VAL A 188 -8.32 -15.78 7.00
CA VAL A 188 -9.26 -15.72 5.87
C VAL A 188 -10.57 -16.45 6.22
N ASN A 189 -10.47 -17.67 6.72
CA ASN A 189 -11.65 -18.47 7.03
C ASN A 189 -12.50 -17.85 8.15
N VAL A 190 -11.89 -17.50 9.27
CA VAL A 190 -12.62 -16.90 10.40
C VAL A 190 -12.99 -15.46 10.11
N GLY A 191 -12.05 -14.64 9.66
CA GLY A 191 -12.24 -13.21 9.51
C GLY A 191 -13.09 -12.80 8.31
N LEU A 192 -12.91 -13.46 7.17
CA LEU A 192 -13.54 -13.08 5.91
C LEU A 192 -14.67 -14.01 5.48
N ARG A 193 -14.62 -15.31 5.80
CA ARG A 193 -15.61 -16.33 5.42
C ARG A 193 -16.52 -16.78 6.56
N GLY A 194 -16.39 -16.18 7.74
CA GLY A 194 -17.33 -16.36 8.83
C GLY A 194 -17.25 -17.68 9.58
N HIS A 195 -16.14 -18.44 9.45
CA HIS A 195 -15.98 -19.68 10.20
C HIS A 195 -15.91 -19.42 11.71
N THR A 196 -16.34 -20.38 12.47
CA THR A 196 -16.21 -20.46 13.94
C THR A 196 -14.85 -21.07 14.32
N ALA A 197 -14.56 -21.14 15.61
CA ALA A 197 -13.39 -21.84 16.14
C ALA A 197 -13.40 -23.36 15.81
N ALA A 198 -14.57 -23.95 15.59
CA ALA A 198 -14.74 -25.33 15.18
C ALA A 198 -14.49 -25.56 13.65
N GLY A 199 -14.20 -24.51 12.88
CA GLY A 199 -13.89 -24.61 11.45
C GLY A 199 -15.12 -24.70 10.54
N VAL A 200 -16.34 -24.53 11.06
CA VAL A 200 -17.59 -24.48 10.30
C VAL A 200 -18.09 -23.05 10.17
N VAL A 201 -18.83 -22.74 9.12
CA VAL A 201 -19.46 -21.43 8.96
C VAL A 201 -20.47 -21.19 10.10
N GLY A 202 -20.41 -20.04 10.75
CA GLY A 202 -21.33 -19.67 11.83
C GLY A 202 -22.75 -19.48 11.31
N GLU A 203 -23.75 -19.97 12.02
CA GLU A 203 -25.16 -19.86 11.63
C GLU A 203 -25.64 -18.41 11.47
N GLU A 204 -25.13 -17.49 12.29
CA GLU A 204 -25.43 -16.06 12.25
C GLU A 204 -24.58 -15.28 11.24
N TRP A 205 -23.72 -15.96 10.47
CA TRP A 205 -22.88 -15.29 9.50
C TRP A 205 -23.68 -14.78 8.30
N ALA A 206 -23.86 -13.48 8.24
CA ALA A 206 -24.48 -12.78 7.14
C ALA A 206 -23.45 -11.99 6.32
N GLY A 207 -22.26 -12.56 6.13
CA GLY A 207 -21.17 -11.92 5.40
C GLY A 207 -21.53 -11.60 3.96
N ARG A 208 -21.11 -10.41 3.52
CA ARG A 208 -21.31 -9.96 2.15
C ARG A 208 -19.98 -9.81 1.47
N LEU A 209 -19.91 -10.17 0.18
CA LEU A 209 -18.71 -10.04 -0.64
C LEU A 209 -17.52 -10.86 -0.12
N GLU A 210 -17.77 -12.02 0.47
CA GLU A 210 -16.73 -12.92 0.99
C GLU A 210 -15.77 -13.33 -0.09
N ASP A 211 -16.27 -13.73 -1.25
CA ASP A 211 -15.46 -14.15 -2.41
C ASP A 211 -14.50 -13.04 -2.84
N ARG A 212 -15.00 -11.80 -2.94
CA ARG A 212 -14.17 -10.64 -3.26
C ARG A 212 -13.09 -10.43 -2.21
N ASN A 213 -13.48 -10.44 -0.95
CA ASN A 213 -12.58 -10.10 0.16
C ASN A 213 -11.49 -11.18 0.33
N ALA A 214 -11.86 -12.45 0.22
CA ALA A 214 -10.93 -13.56 0.28
C ALA A 214 -9.98 -13.56 -0.95
N ALA A 215 -10.53 -13.44 -2.17
CA ALA A 215 -9.72 -13.38 -3.39
C ALA A 215 -8.70 -12.22 -3.36
N PHE A 216 -9.09 -11.05 -2.83
CA PHE A 216 -8.17 -9.92 -2.67
C PHE A 216 -7.07 -10.20 -1.63
N ALA A 217 -7.42 -10.79 -0.50
CA ALA A 217 -6.47 -11.14 0.53
C ALA A 217 -5.45 -12.18 0.02
N ASP A 218 -5.93 -13.24 -0.65
CA ASP A 218 -5.09 -14.26 -1.27
C ASP A 218 -4.18 -13.66 -2.35
N LEU A 219 -4.71 -12.76 -3.19
CA LEU A 219 -3.91 -12.04 -4.19
C LEU A 219 -2.75 -11.28 -3.54
N LEU A 220 -2.99 -10.53 -2.46
CA LEU A 220 -1.91 -9.79 -1.79
C LEU A 220 -0.89 -10.71 -1.13
N PHE A 221 -1.37 -11.78 -0.50
CA PHE A 221 -0.51 -12.74 0.19
C PHE A 221 0.38 -13.52 -0.79
N CYS A 222 -0.16 -13.90 -1.96
CA CYS A 222 0.56 -14.72 -2.95
C CYS A 222 1.42 -13.90 -3.93
N SER A 223 1.17 -12.59 -4.10
CA SER A 223 1.88 -11.75 -5.08
C SER A 223 2.80 -10.72 -4.46
N GLY A 224 2.66 -10.43 -3.17
CA GLY A 224 3.38 -9.37 -2.49
C GLY A 224 3.05 -7.96 -3.00
N LEU A 225 1.94 -7.76 -3.69
CA LEU A 225 1.50 -6.44 -4.15
C LEU A 225 1.24 -5.49 -2.97
N ARG A 226 1.52 -4.21 -3.18
CA ARG A 226 1.05 -3.17 -2.24
C ARG A 226 -0.47 -3.04 -2.35
N LEU A 227 -1.11 -2.62 -1.26
CA LEU A 227 -2.55 -2.38 -1.24
C LEU A 227 -3.05 -1.59 -2.47
N GLY A 228 -2.45 -0.43 -2.74
CA GLY A 228 -2.85 0.39 -3.88
C GLY A 228 -2.61 -0.28 -5.24
N GLU A 229 -1.56 -1.08 -5.37
CA GLU A 229 -1.24 -1.84 -6.58
C GLU A 229 -2.31 -2.92 -6.85
N GLY A 230 -2.57 -3.79 -5.87
CA GLY A 230 -3.57 -4.86 -5.99
C GLY A 230 -5.00 -4.33 -6.11
N ALA A 231 -5.33 -3.26 -5.37
CA ALA A 231 -6.66 -2.66 -5.41
C ALA A 231 -6.97 -1.94 -6.73
N SER A 232 -5.96 -1.52 -7.49
CA SER A 232 -6.13 -0.78 -8.73
C SER A 232 -6.04 -1.64 -10.00
N LEU A 233 -6.06 -2.96 -9.86
CA LEU A 233 -6.01 -3.87 -11.00
C LEU A 233 -7.26 -3.75 -11.87
N LEU A 234 -7.03 -3.84 -13.19
CA LEU A 234 -8.08 -3.94 -14.20
C LEU A 234 -8.20 -5.39 -14.70
N THR A 235 -9.38 -5.80 -15.13
CA THR A 235 -9.63 -7.14 -15.68
C THR A 235 -8.72 -7.48 -16.84
N VAL A 236 -8.37 -6.49 -17.67
CA VAL A 236 -7.44 -6.64 -18.81
C VAL A 236 -5.97 -6.85 -18.41
N GLU A 237 -5.63 -6.70 -17.13
CA GLU A 237 -4.27 -6.94 -16.61
C GLU A 237 -4.11 -8.35 -16.03
N LEU A 238 -5.21 -9.02 -15.74
CA LEU A 238 -5.17 -10.37 -15.19
C LEU A 238 -4.83 -11.39 -16.29
N PRO A 239 -3.96 -12.35 -16.00
CA PRO A 239 -3.78 -13.52 -16.87
C PRO A 239 -5.02 -14.43 -16.77
N SER A 240 -5.14 -15.41 -17.63
CA SER A 240 -6.20 -16.43 -17.59
C SER A 240 -5.60 -17.79 -17.36
N THR A 241 -6.16 -18.59 -16.45
CA THR A 241 -5.77 -19.97 -16.20
C THR A 241 -6.06 -20.91 -17.38
N ALA A 242 -6.99 -20.51 -18.26
CA ALA A 242 -7.40 -21.33 -19.41
C ALA A 242 -6.31 -21.50 -20.47
N LEU A 243 -5.22 -20.70 -20.44
CA LEU A 243 -4.25 -20.63 -21.52
C LEU A 243 -3.10 -21.66 -21.39
N ASP A 244 -2.65 -22.03 -20.18
CA ASP A 244 -1.37 -22.76 -20.01
C ASP A 244 -1.38 -23.94 -19.04
N GLY A 245 -2.35 -24.06 -18.13
CA GLY A 245 -2.28 -25.04 -17.03
C GLY A 245 -1.06 -24.85 -16.12
N GLY A 246 -0.42 -23.68 -16.16
CA GLY A 246 0.80 -23.36 -15.43
C GLY A 246 0.56 -23.21 -13.92
N LYS A 247 1.64 -23.31 -13.14
CA LYS A 247 1.60 -23.14 -11.68
C LYS A 247 1.69 -21.66 -11.26
N SER A 248 2.23 -20.81 -12.13
CA SER A 248 2.48 -19.39 -11.90
C SER A 248 2.24 -18.57 -13.16
N TYR A 249 1.58 -17.46 -13.02
CA TYR A 249 1.13 -16.61 -14.12
C TYR A 249 1.70 -15.19 -13.97
N PRO A 250 2.54 -14.74 -14.92
CA PRO A 250 3.07 -13.39 -14.92
C PRO A 250 2.00 -12.38 -15.32
N ALA A 251 1.99 -11.24 -14.64
CA ALA A 251 1.19 -10.09 -14.97
C ALA A 251 2.02 -8.80 -14.80
N ARG A 252 1.60 -7.71 -15.43
CA ARG A 252 2.38 -6.48 -15.45
C ARG A 252 1.65 -5.32 -14.77
N LEU A 253 2.32 -4.66 -13.81
CA LEU A 253 1.86 -3.43 -13.20
C LEU A 253 2.32 -2.22 -14.00
N GLY A 254 1.39 -1.29 -14.25
CA GLY A 254 1.70 0.01 -14.83
C GLY A 254 2.46 0.92 -13.87
N ARG A 255 3.30 1.81 -14.41
CA ARG A 255 4.10 2.75 -13.62
C ARG A 255 3.26 3.74 -12.79
N ALA A 256 2.08 4.11 -13.27
CA ALA A 256 1.23 5.08 -12.60
C ALA A 256 0.69 4.58 -11.25
N VAL A 257 0.47 3.26 -11.09
CA VAL A 257 -0.05 2.66 -9.85
C VAL A 257 1.06 2.17 -8.91
N THR A 258 2.32 2.15 -9.35
CA THR A 258 3.45 1.75 -8.50
C THR A 258 4.01 2.95 -7.72
N LYS A 259 4.42 2.71 -6.46
CA LYS A 259 5.05 3.75 -5.64
C LYS A 259 6.38 4.26 -6.23
N SER A 260 7.15 3.37 -6.85
CA SER A 260 8.44 3.69 -7.49
C SER A 260 8.32 4.37 -8.85
N LYS A 261 7.11 4.54 -9.38
CA LYS A 261 6.85 5.04 -10.75
C LYS A 261 7.57 4.23 -11.84
N LYS A 262 7.89 2.96 -11.55
CA LYS A 262 8.48 2.01 -12.50
C LYS A 262 7.49 0.87 -12.71
N ALA A 263 7.25 0.53 -13.98
CA ALA A 263 6.48 -0.67 -14.31
C ALA A 263 7.27 -1.92 -13.90
N ARG A 264 6.57 -2.94 -13.38
CA ARG A 264 7.19 -4.21 -12.99
C ARG A 264 6.27 -5.38 -13.27
N THR A 265 6.86 -6.55 -13.41
CA THR A 265 6.12 -7.81 -13.43
C THR A 265 5.82 -8.25 -12.00
N PHE A 266 4.67 -8.84 -11.79
CA PHE A 266 4.32 -9.60 -10.61
C PHE A 266 3.76 -10.95 -11.04
N TYR A 267 3.68 -11.88 -10.12
CA TYR A 267 3.27 -13.25 -10.42
C TYR A 267 2.09 -13.64 -9.55
N LEU A 268 1.19 -14.42 -10.10
CA LEU A 268 0.05 -15.00 -9.40
C LEU A 268 0.19 -16.53 -9.41
N SER A 269 0.05 -17.17 -8.25
CA SER A 269 -0.09 -18.60 -8.20
C SER A 269 -1.42 -19.05 -8.80
N ALA A 270 -1.47 -20.27 -9.36
CA ALA A 270 -2.69 -20.82 -9.92
C ALA A 270 -3.87 -20.78 -8.92
N PRO A 271 -3.73 -21.19 -7.64
CA PRO A 271 -4.83 -21.11 -6.68
C PRO A 271 -5.34 -19.69 -6.45
N ALA A 272 -4.45 -18.70 -6.36
CA ALA A 272 -4.85 -17.29 -6.17
C ALA A 272 -5.60 -16.75 -7.40
N LEU A 273 -5.13 -17.11 -8.60
CA LEU A 273 -5.78 -16.70 -9.84
C LEU A 273 -7.17 -17.34 -9.98
N VAL A 274 -7.32 -18.63 -9.67
CA VAL A 274 -8.63 -19.33 -9.65
C VAL A 274 -9.61 -18.64 -8.69
N GLN A 275 -9.17 -18.20 -7.50
CA GLN A 275 -10.03 -17.46 -6.57
C GLN A 275 -10.48 -16.12 -7.17
N VAL A 276 -9.57 -15.41 -7.85
CA VAL A 276 -9.93 -14.14 -8.54
C VAL A 276 -10.91 -14.42 -9.68
N GLU A 277 -10.67 -15.43 -10.52
CA GLU A 277 -11.57 -15.81 -11.62
C GLU A 277 -12.95 -16.22 -11.11
N SER A 278 -13.02 -17.01 -10.03
CA SER A 278 -14.28 -17.38 -9.38
C SER A 278 -15.07 -16.13 -8.94
N TYR A 279 -14.41 -15.18 -8.30
CA TYR A 279 -15.04 -13.90 -7.95
C TYR A 279 -15.52 -13.13 -9.19
N LEU A 280 -14.72 -13.07 -10.27
CA LEU A 280 -15.10 -12.39 -11.50
C LEU A 280 -16.35 -12.98 -12.12
N GLN A 281 -16.45 -14.31 -12.15
CA GLN A 281 -17.56 -15.05 -12.79
C GLN A 281 -18.85 -15.01 -11.93
N ALA A 282 -18.72 -15.02 -10.60
CA ALA A 282 -19.87 -15.08 -9.69
C ALA A 282 -20.21 -13.71 -9.07
N GLY A 283 -19.54 -13.33 -8.00
CA GLY A 283 -19.86 -12.18 -7.16
C GLY A 283 -19.78 -10.85 -7.93
N ARG A 284 -18.72 -10.67 -8.73
CA ARG A 284 -18.54 -9.47 -9.54
C ARG A 284 -19.58 -9.38 -10.66
N ALA A 285 -19.80 -10.46 -11.41
CA ALA A 285 -20.81 -10.48 -12.46
C ALA A 285 -22.21 -10.17 -11.93
N ALA A 286 -22.58 -10.68 -10.75
CA ALA A 286 -23.84 -10.36 -10.09
C ALA A 286 -23.92 -8.88 -9.69
N ALA A 287 -22.84 -8.29 -9.20
CA ALA A 287 -22.78 -6.86 -8.85
C ALA A 287 -22.92 -5.97 -10.09
N VAL A 288 -22.28 -6.34 -11.21
CA VAL A 288 -22.40 -5.63 -12.50
C VAL A 288 -23.84 -5.65 -13.00
N ARG A 289 -24.48 -6.83 -13.04
CA ARG A 289 -25.90 -6.94 -13.45
C ARG A 289 -26.83 -6.08 -12.61
N ARG A 290 -26.62 -6.03 -11.27
CA ARG A 290 -27.42 -5.15 -10.38
C ARG A 290 -27.22 -3.67 -10.69
N ALA A 291 -26.00 -3.25 -11.01
CA ALA A 291 -25.68 -1.87 -11.35
C ALA A 291 -26.29 -1.48 -12.71
N GLN A 292 -26.19 -2.35 -13.71
CA GLN A 292 -26.78 -2.16 -15.04
C GLN A 292 -28.32 -2.07 -14.94
N ALA A 293 -28.96 -2.96 -14.18
CA ALA A 293 -30.42 -2.92 -13.98
C ALA A 293 -30.92 -1.62 -13.31
N ARG A 294 -30.04 -0.87 -12.64
CA ARG A 294 -30.34 0.42 -11.98
C ARG A 294 -29.78 1.62 -12.75
N ASP A 295 -29.21 1.42 -13.90
CA ASP A 295 -28.50 2.42 -14.71
C ASP A 295 -27.47 3.26 -13.91
N LEU A 296 -26.77 2.61 -12.97
CA LEU A 296 -25.81 3.33 -12.13
C LEU A 296 -24.59 3.81 -12.91
N TYR A 297 -24.23 3.17 -14.00
CA TYR A 297 -23.05 3.53 -14.78
C TYR A 297 -23.27 4.74 -15.68
N GLY A 298 -24.51 4.92 -16.21
CA GLY A 298 -24.88 6.10 -16.97
C GLY A 298 -24.87 7.38 -16.12
N ALA A 299 -25.12 7.26 -14.81
CA ALA A 299 -25.11 8.38 -13.89
C ALA A 299 -23.70 8.79 -13.40
N LEU A 300 -22.66 8.02 -13.72
CA LEU A 300 -21.28 8.33 -13.28
C LEU A 300 -20.70 9.51 -14.08
N PRO A 301 -19.96 10.41 -13.41
CA PRO A 301 -19.32 11.51 -14.11
C PRO A 301 -18.12 11.03 -14.95
N GLY A 302 -18.19 11.26 -16.28
CA GLY A 302 -17.11 11.04 -17.23
C GLY A 302 -16.63 9.59 -17.36
N PRO A 303 -17.55 8.61 -17.57
CA PRO A 303 -17.14 7.25 -17.91
C PRO A 303 -16.46 7.24 -19.28
N ARG A 304 -15.41 6.42 -19.41
CA ARG A 304 -14.67 6.19 -20.64
C ARG A 304 -14.89 4.75 -21.06
N ILE A 305 -15.51 4.55 -22.20
CA ILE A 305 -15.79 3.22 -22.77
C ILE A 305 -14.58 2.79 -23.59
N VAL A 306 -13.88 1.76 -23.15
CA VAL A 306 -12.73 1.18 -23.86
C VAL A 306 -13.28 0.24 -24.94
N THR A 307 -13.06 0.63 -26.18
CA THR A 307 -13.51 -0.11 -27.37
C THR A 307 -12.49 -1.14 -27.83
N LYS A 308 -11.21 -0.87 -27.60
CA LYS A 308 -10.12 -1.74 -28.04
C LYS A 308 -8.90 -1.63 -27.12
N VAL A 309 -8.25 -2.77 -26.87
CA VAL A 309 -6.96 -2.86 -26.22
C VAL A 309 -5.94 -3.38 -27.24
N THR A 310 -4.88 -2.63 -27.49
CA THR A 310 -3.83 -3.00 -28.45
C THR A 310 -2.48 -3.13 -27.77
N GLY A 311 -1.57 -3.93 -28.37
CA GLY A 311 -0.23 -4.18 -27.82
C GLY A 311 -0.20 -5.29 -26.77
N LEU A 312 0.78 -6.19 -26.87
CA LEU A 312 0.95 -7.31 -25.92
C LEU A 312 1.61 -6.85 -24.61
N SER A 313 2.81 -6.29 -24.68
CA SER A 313 3.59 -5.87 -23.52
C SER A 313 3.33 -4.41 -23.10
N ARG A 314 2.93 -3.57 -24.04
CA ARG A 314 2.57 -2.16 -23.83
C ARG A 314 1.13 -1.92 -24.27
N LYS A 315 0.20 -2.34 -23.41
CA LYS A 315 -1.22 -2.21 -23.69
C LYS A 315 -1.62 -0.74 -23.82
N LEU A 316 -2.26 -0.41 -24.94
CA LEU A 316 -2.86 0.90 -25.22
C LEU A 316 -4.38 0.75 -25.24
N LEU A 317 -5.05 1.52 -24.41
CA LEU A 317 -6.50 1.57 -24.32
C LEU A 317 -7.02 2.63 -25.30
N HIS A 318 -7.89 2.23 -26.21
CA HIS A 318 -8.64 3.14 -27.09
C HIS A 318 -10.03 3.30 -26.46
N TRP A 319 -10.46 4.52 -26.22
CA TRP A 319 -11.70 4.80 -25.53
C TRP A 319 -12.44 6.01 -26.14
N HIS A 320 -13.73 6.07 -25.89
CA HIS A 320 -14.54 7.27 -26.05
C HIS A 320 -15.27 7.61 -24.75
N ASP A 321 -15.63 8.87 -24.59
CA ASP A 321 -16.46 9.33 -23.47
C ASP A 321 -17.94 9.51 -23.88
N SER A 322 -18.78 9.92 -22.93
CA SER A 322 -20.21 10.18 -23.16
C SER A 322 -20.48 11.37 -24.10
N HIS A 323 -19.47 12.17 -24.42
CA HIS A 323 -19.56 13.30 -25.34
C HIS A 323 -19.08 12.95 -26.76
N GLY A 324 -18.68 11.69 -26.98
CA GLY A 324 -18.12 11.23 -28.24
C GLY A 324 -16.64 11.60 -28.43
N THR A 325 -15.98 12.12 -27.42
CA THR A 325 -14.54 12.40 -27.50
C THR A 325 -13.77 11.09 -27.48
N GLU A 326 -12.99 10.85 -28.53
CA GLU A 326 -12.10 9.68 -28.58
C GLU A 326 -10.73 9.99 -28.03
N GLY A 327 -10.13 8.98 -27.37
CA GLY A 327 -8.80 9.11 -26.81
C GLY A 327 -8.04 7.80 -26.74
N ARG A 328 -6.74 7.93 -26.46
CA ARG A 328 -5.84 6.79 -26.27
C ARG A 328 -5.05 7.00 -25.00
N THR A 329 -5.01 5.98 -24.12
CA THR A 329 -4.25 6.03 -22.87
C THR A 329 -3.40 4.78 -22.75
N PRO A 330 -2.07 4.90 -22.63
CA PRO A 330 -1.25 3.75 -22.28
C PRO A 330 -1.68 3.22 -20.90
N LEU A 331 -2.01 1.93 -20.81
CA LEU A 331 -2.46 1.31 -19.56
C LEU A 331 -1.46 1.53 -18.40
N ALA A 332 -0.16 1.56 -18.72
CA ALA A 332 0.89 1.80 -17.75
C ALA A 332 0.84 3.19 -17.10
N ASP A 333 0.20 4.16 -17.76
CA ASP A 333 0.14 5.56 -17.36
C ASP A 333 -1.21 5.95 -16.72
N ALA A 334 -2.20 5.06 -16.81
CA ALA A 334 -3.49 5.28 -16.17
C ALA A 334 -3.37 5.23 -14.64
N SER A 335 -3.64 6.35 -13.99
CA SER A 335 -3.69 6.48 -12.52
C SER A 335 -4.84 5.66 -11.92
N ALA A 336 -4.82 5.44 -10.61
CA ALA A 336 -5.91 4.70 -9.93
C ALA A 336 -7.27 5.41 -10.12
N GLU A 337 -7.28 6.72 -10.11
CA GLU A 337 -8.48 7.54 -10.33
C GLU A 337 -9.00 7.40 -11.75
N GLU A 338 -8.13 7.45 -12.76
CA GLU A 338 -8.51 7.24 -14.16
C GLU A 338 -9.01 5.81 -14.39
N ARG A 339 -8.36 4.82 -13.80
CA ARG A 339 -8.75 3.41 -13.90
C ARG A 339 -10.18 3.16 -13.40
N MET A 340 -10.63 3.87 -12.36
CA MET A 340 -12.01 3.78 -11.86
C MET A 340 -13.05 4.31 -12.84
N THR A 341 -12.67 5.02 -13.90
CA THR A 341 -13.57 5.55 -14.93
C THR A 341 -13.58 4.74 -16.21
N LEU A 342 -12.78 3.67 -16.28
CA LEU A 342 -12.66 2.81 -17.45
C LEU A 342 -13.72 1.72 -17.42
N PHE A 343 -14.47 1.64 -18.49
CA PHE A 343 -15.51 0.64 -18.73
C PHE A 343 -15.24 -0.05 -20.07
N THR A 344 -15.83 -1.18 -20.29
CA THR A 344 -15.93 -1.84 -21.59
C THR A 344 -17.41 -2.00 -21.93
N GLU A 345 -17.73 -2.13 -23.21
CA GLU A 345 -19.09 -2.46 -23.65
C GLU A 345 -19.32 -3.96 -23.38
N GLY A 346 -20.35 -4.27 -22.61
CA GLY A 346 -20.81 -5.61 -22.34
C GLY A 346 -22.18 -5.88 -23.00
N PRO A 347 -22.66 -7.14 -22.99
CA PRO A 347 -23.94 -7.50 -23.63
C PRO A 347 -25.16 -6.76 -23.07
N ALA A 348 -25.12 -6.35 -21.82
CA ALA A 348 -26.19 -5.65 -21.10
C ALA A 348 -25.87 -4.18 -20.82
N GLY A 349 -24.87 -3.61 -21.50
CA GLY A 349 -24.40 -2.24 -21.31
C GLY A 349 -22.99 -2.16 -20.68
N PRO A 350 -22.56 -0.96 -20.28
CA PRO A 350 -21.20 -0.74 -19.79
C PRO A 350 -20.84 -1.63 -18.59
N GLU A 351 -19.61 -2.17 -18.58
CA GLU A 351 -19.03 -2.94 -17.47
C GLU A 351 -17.73 -2.30 -17.02
N PRO A 352 -17.49 -2.10 -15.69
CA PRO A 352 -16.22 -1.55 -15.21
C PRO A 352 -15.06 -2.45 -15.57
N LEU A 353 -13.94 -1.90 -16.02
CA LEU A 353 -12.68 -2.66 -16.11
C LEU A 353 -12.02 -2.88 -14.74
N TRP A 354 -12.41 -2.11 -13.73
CA TRP A 354 -11.93 -2.27 -12.36
C TRP A 354 -12.32 -3.63 -11.79
N VAL A 355 -11.35 -4.37 -11.26
CA VAL A 355 -11.57 -5.76 -10.77
C VAL A 355 -12.51 -5.76 -9.56
N TRP A 356 -12.23 -4.95 -8.57
CA TRP A 356 -12.87 -5.01 -7.25
C TRP A 356 -14.05 -4.07 -7.14
N LEU A 357 -15.25 -4.61 -7.02
CA LEU A 357 -16.49 -3.83 -6.98
C LEU A 357 -17.13 -3.85 -5.60
N THR A 358 -17.89 -2.80 -5.30
CA THR A 358 -18.84 -2.78 -4.18
C THR A 358 -20.01 -3.74 -4.48
N GLU A 359 -20.85 -4.00 -3.49
CA GLU A 359 -22.08 -4.76 -3.70
C GLU A 359 -23.03 -4.10 -4.73
N ALA A 360 -22.97 -2.77 -4.83
CA ALA A 360 -23.73 -2.01 -5.84
C ALA A 360 -23.09 -2.01 -7.23
N GLY A 361 -21.95 -2.68 -7.43
CA GLY A 361 -21.26 -2.74 -8.73
C GLY A 361 -20.34 -1.57 -9.04
N LEU A 362 -20.15 -0.63 -8.12
CA LEU A 362 -19.24 0.51 -8.29
C LEU A 362 -17.79 0.13 -7.90
N PRO A 363 -16.75 0.77 -8.46
CA PRO A 363 -15.37 0.53 -8.09
C PRO A 363 -15.11 0.66 -6.58
N PHE A 364 -14.52 -0.36 -5.97
CA PHE A 364 -14.19 -0.37 -4.56
C PHE A 364 -12.88 0.38 -4.33
N LYS A 365 -12.93 1.47 -3.57
CA LYS A 365 -11.79 2.37 -3.38
C LYS A 365 -10.65 1.70 -2.61
N PRO A 366 -9.37 1.91 -2.99
CA PRO A 366 -8.23 1.31 -2.31
C PRO A 366 -8.20 1.51 -0.79
N ALA A 367 -8.51 2.71 -0.31
CA ALA A 367 -8.52 3.01 1.13
C ALA A 367 -9.56 2.19 1.94
N SER A 368 -10.61 1.71 1.29
CA SER A 368 -11.67 0.93 1.95
C SER A 368 -11.22 -0.47 2.38
N TRP A 369 -10.16 -1.01 1.75
CA TRP A 369 -9.61 -2.32 2.09
C TRP A 369 -9.02 -2.39 3.49
N GLU A 370 -8.46 -1.30 4.01
CA GLU A 370 -7.95 -1.26 5.39
C GLU A 370 -9.06 -1.58 6.41
N ASN A 371 -10.29 -1.11 6.16
CA ASN A 371 -11.44 -1.42 7.01
C ASN A 371 -11.85 -2.90 6.89
N VAL A 372 -11.78 -3.49 5.69
CA VAL A 372 -12.06 -4.93 5.49
C VAL A 372 -11.10 -5.77 6.33
N PHE A 373 -9.79 -5.51 6.23
CA PHE A 373 -8.77 -6.23 7.01
C PHE A 373 -8.91 -6.01 8.52
N ARG A 374 -9.20 -4.78 8.93
CA ARG A 374 -9.41 -4.44 10.35
C ARG A 374 -10.61 -5.17 10.93
N ASN A 375 -11.74 -5.21 10.22
CA ASN A 375 -12.94 -5.91 10.67
C ASN A 375 -12.72 -7.42 10.70
N ALA A 376 -12.04 -8.00 9.72
CA ALA A 376 -11.68 -9.41 9.71
C ALA A 376 -10.78 -9.77 10.90
N SER A 377 -9.76 -8.96 11.20
CA SER A 377 -8.88 -9.18 12.35
C SER A 377 -9.61 -9.01 13.68
N ARG A 378 -10.58 -8.08 13.76
CA ARG A 378 -11.44 -7.96 14.95
C ARG A 378 -12.24 -9.22 15.15
N ARG A 379 -12.91 -9.74 14.11
CA ARG A 379 -13.66 -10.99 14.18
C ARG A 379 -12.78 -12.16 14.59
N CYS A 380 -11.57 -12.29 14.07
CA CYS A 380 -10.65 -13.35 14.53
C CYS A 380 -10.39 -13.26 16.03
N ARG A 381 -10.19 -12.08 16.58
CA ARG A 381 -10.01 -11.87 18.02
C ARG A 381 -11.26 -12.26 18.80
N ASP A 382 -12.45 -11.84 18.34
CA ASP A 382 -13.71 -12.09 19.02
C ASP A 382 -14.06 -13.60 19.01
N VAL A 383 -13.79 -14.31 17.92
CA VAL A 383 -14.12 -15.74 17.77
C VAL A 383 -13.06 -16.65 18.39
N LEU A 384 -11.78 -16.30 18.24
CA LEU A 384 -10.66 -17.17 18.63
C LEU A 384 -10.01 -16.79 19.97
N GLY A 385 -10.29 -15.60 20.51
CA GLY A 385 -9.65 -15.12 21.73
C GLY A 385 -9.86 -15.98 22.98
N GLY A 386 -10.93 -16.81 23.00
CA GLY A 386 -11.16 -17.79 24.06
C GLY A 386 -10.40 -19.11 23.90
N VAL A 387 -9.87 -19.39 22.71
CA VAL A 387 -9.20 -20.66 22.38
C VAL A 387 -7.73 -20.48 21.95
N MET A 388 -7.32 -19.25 21.68
CA MET A 388 -5.96 -18.91 21.27
C MET A 388 -5.47 -17.67 22.03
N SER A 389 -4.25 -17.72 22.57
CA SER A 389 -3.62 -16.56 23.21
C SER A 389 -3.32 -15.42 22.22
N GLU A 390 -2.98 -15.77 20.97
CA GLU A 390 -2.67 -14.83 19.91
C GLU A 390 -3.49 -15.13 18.66
N PRO A 391 -4.72 -14.64 18.55
CA PRO A 391 -5.53 -14.76 17.35
C PRO A 391 -4.87 -14.09 16.15
N PRO A 392 -5.05 -14.62 14.93
CA PRO A 392 -4.40 -14.06 13.75
C PRO A 392 -4.89 -12.64 13.47
N PHE A 393 -3.93 -11.76 13.23
CA PHE A 393 -4.14 -10.36 12.88
C PHE A 393 -3.44 -10.06 11.54
N ALA A 394 -4.18 -9.55 10.57
CA ALA A 394 -3.62 -9.17 9.28
C ALA A 394 -3.94 -7.73 8.91
N THR A 395 -3.01 -7.12 8.21
CA THR A 395 -3.16 -5.88 7.46
C THR A 395 -2.74 -6.13 6.02
N PRO A 396 -3.14 -5.30 5.05
CA PRO A 396 -2.61 -5.44 3.68
C PRO A 396 -1.08 -5.40 3.61
N HIS A 397 -0.46 -4.69 4.56
CA HIS A 397 1.00 -4.60 4.62
C HIS A 397 1.64 -5.86 5.21
N SER A 398 1.02 -6.47 6.22
CA SER A 398 1.51 -7.74 6.78
C SER A 398 1.36 -8.91 5.79
N ALA A 399 0.32 -8.92 4.95
CA ALA A 399 0.21 -9.91 3.86
C ALA A 399 1.42 -9.84 2.92
N ARG A 400 1.81 -8.64 2.51
CA ARG A 400 3.01 -8.42 1.70
C ARG A 400 4.32 -8.79 2.43
N HIS A 401 4.41 -8.54 3.74
CA HIS A 401 5.56 -8.97 4.54
C HIS A 401 5.65 -10.48 4.63
N SER A 402 4.51 -11.15 4.81
CA SER A 402 4.44 -12.61 4.80
C SER A 402 4.94 -13.16 3.48
N PHE A 403 4.45 -12.66 2.34
CA PHE A 403 4.95 -13.04 1.01
C PHE A 403 6.47 -12.91 0.91
N ALA A 404 7.03 -11.76 1.31
CA ALA A 404 8.47 -11.52 1.22
C ALA A 404 9.28 -12.53 2.05
N LEU A 405 8.83 -12.80 3.28
CA LEU A 405 9.48 -13.76 4.16
C LEU A 405 9.42 -15.18 3.59
N TYR A 406 8.26 -15.58 3.07
CA TYR A 406 8.11 -16.90 2.45
C TYR A 406 8.97 -17.06 1.22
N MET A 407 9.01 -16.05 0.35
CA MET A 407 9.87 -16.10 -0.83
C MET A 407 11.34 -16.21 -0.44
N LEU A 408 11.78 -15.52 0.62
CA LEU A 408 13.14 -15.72 1.13
C LEU A 408 13.37 -17.15 1.62
N VAL A 409 12.44 -17.70 2.41
CA VAL A 409 12.52 -19.07 2.92
C VAL A 409 12.55 -20.08 1.78
N VAL A 410 11.61 -19.97 0.84
CA VAL A 410 11.50 -20.89 -0.30
C VAL A 410 12.76 -20.82 -1.17
N LEU A 411 13.24 -19.63 -1.52
CA LEU A 411 14.45 -19.47 -2.34
C LEU A 411 15.70 -20.06 -1.67
N HIS A 412 15.86 -19.88 -0.34
CA HIS A 412 16.96 -20.50 0.38
C HIS A 412 16.83 -22.03 0.40
N HIS A 413 15.63 -22.55 0.71
CA HIS A 413 15.38 -23.98 0.73
C HIS A 413 15.66 -24.67 -0.61
N VAL A 414 15.25 -24.05 -1.71
CA VAL A 414 15.50 -24.59 -3.05
C VAL A 414 16.99 -24.63 -3.38
N MET A 415 17.72 -23.56 -3.03
CA MET A 415 19.17 -23.52 -3.21
C MET A 415 19.90 -24.60 -2.41
N ASP A 416 19.42 -24.90 -1.20
CA ASP A 416 20.09 -25.85 -0.31
C ASP A 416 19.68 -27.30 -0.57
N GLN A 417 18.43 -27.58 -0.86
CA GLN A 417 17.89 -28.92 -0.92
C GLN A 417 17.62 -29.46 -2.33
N ARG A 418 17.01 -28.69 -3.22
CA ARG A 418 16.58 -29.17 -4.53
C ARG A 418 17.71 -29.29 -5.54
N LEU A 419 18.69 -28.42 -5.44
CA LEU A 419 19.79 -28.39 -6.37
C LEU A 419 20.98 -29.24 -5.90
N GLY A 420 20.96 -29.72 -4.64
CA GLY A 420 22.05 -30.51 -4.06
C GLY A 420 23.41 -29.83 -4.18
N LEU A 421 23.42 -28.49 -4.23
CA LEU A 421 24.60 -27.71 -4.57
C LEU A 421 25.63 -27.76 -3.44
N THR A 422 26.88 -28.01 -3.79
CA THR A 422 28.03 -27.79 -2.91
C THR A 422 28.16 -26.33 -2.54
N ALA A 423 28.98 -25.99 -1.54
CA ALA A 423 29.22 -24.60 -1.15
C ALA A 423 29.79 -23.74 -2.31
N GLU A 424 30.54 -24.36 -3.21
CA GLU A 424 31.15 -23.73 -4.39
C GLU A 424 30.10 -23.48 -5.49
N GLU A 425 29.30 -24.49 -5.81
CA GLU A 425 28.19 -24.39 -6.76
C GLU A 425 27.10 -23.39 -6.27
N ARG A 426 26.85 -23.28 -4.94
CA ARG A 426 25.98 -22.25 -4.38
C ARG A 426 26.52 -20.85 -4.62
N ARG A 427 27.85 -20.67 -4.58
CA ARG A 427 28.49 -19.38 -4.89
C ARG A 427 28.30 -19.03 -6.36
N ASP A 428 28.51 -20.00 -7.25
CA ASP A 428 28.36 -19.84 -8.70
C ASP A 428 26.90 -19.61 -9.09
N TYR A 429 25.97 -20.34 -8.46
CA TYR A 429 24.54 -20.10 -8.63
C TYR A 429 24.12 -18.69 -8.23
N ARG A 430 24.62 -18.15 -7.10
CA ARG A 430 24.39 -16.77 -6.70
C ARG A 430 24.98 -15.75 -7.67
N LEU A 431 26.09 -16.06 -8.29
CA LEU A 431 26.69 -15.23 -9.33
C LEU A 431 25.86 -15.23 -10.62
N LEU A 432 25.32 -16.37 -11.02
CA LEU A 432 24.57 -16.55 -12.26
C LEU A 432 23.11 -16.09 -12.14
N TYR A 433 22.43 -16.44 -11.05
CA TYR A 433 20.98 -16.23 -10.86
C TYR A 433 20.63 -15.16 -9.82
N GLY A 434 21.61 -14.65 -9.10
CA GLY A 434 21.43 -13.59 -8.11
C GLY A 434 21.23 -14.06 -6.68
N ASP A 435 21.34 -13.13 -5.76
CA ASP A 435 21.08 -13.33 -4.33
C ASP A 435 19.55 -13.42 -4.09
N PRO A 436 19.04 -14.39 -3.29
CA PRO A 436 17.65 -14.46 -2.88
C PRO A 436 17.06 -13.13 -2.37
N TRP A 437 17.86 -12.35 -1.67
CA TRP A 437 17.46 -11.00 -1.22
C TRP A 437 17.18 -10.05 -2.37
N ARG A 438 17.99 -10.12 -3.43
CA ARG A 438 17.79 -9.30 -4.63
C ARG A 438 16.56 -9.77 -5.41
N MET A 439 16.34 -11.08 -5.52
CA MET A 439 15.14 -11.62 -6.17
C MET A 439 13.88 -11.15 -5.44
N VAL A 440 13.84 -11.21 -4.10
CA VAL A 440 12.70 -10.72 -3.32
C VAL A 440 12.57 -9.21 -3.42
N GLN A 441 13.68 -8.47 -3.47
CA GLN A 441 13.67 -7.02 -3.73
C GLN A 441 12.95 -6.69 -5.05
N ASP A 442 13.30 -7.40 -6.12
CA ASP A 442 12.73 -7.19 -7.45
C ASP A 442 11.23 -7.55 -7.48
N LEU A 443 10.84 -8.69 -6.90
CA LEU A 443 9.44 -9.09 -6.74
C LEU A 443 8.61 -8.05 -5.98
N LEU A 444 9.17 -7.50 -4.92
CA LEU A 444 8.52 -6.44 -4.14
C LEU A 444 8.57 -5.07 -4.83
N GLY A 445 9.50 -4.85 -5.76
CA GLY A 445 9.76 -3.54 -6.37
C GLY A 445 10.27 -2.52 -5.36
N HIS A 446 11.24 -2.94 -4.51
CA HIS A 446 12.01 -2.02 -3.68
C HIS A 446 13.13 -1.39 -4.50
N SER A 447 13.34 -0.08 -4.35
CA SER A 447 14.41 0.63 -5.08
C SER A 447 15.81 0.25 -4.57
N GLU A 448 15.92 -0.15 -3.29
CA GLU A 448 17.18 -0.43 -2.61
C GLU A 448 17.12 -1.75 -1.85
N ILE A 449 18.21 -2.52 -1.93
CA ILE A 449 18.35 -3.82 -1.25
C ILE A 449 18.37 -3.65 0.28
N THR A 450 18.93 -2.55 0.76
CA THR A 450 18.97 -2.18 2.18
C THR A 450 17.56 -2.14 2.77
N THR A 451 16.59 -1.58 2.05
CA THR A 451 15.18 -1.55 2.49
C THR A 451 14.62 -2.96 2.69
N THR A 452 15.02 -3.94 1.89
CA THR A 452 14.58 -5.33 2.04
C THR A 452 15.30 -5.99 3.21
N ARG A 453 16.63 -5.86 3.30
CA ARG A 453 17.44 -6.43 4.37
C ARG A 453 17.06 -5.87 5.75
N ASP A 454 16.98 -4.57 5.88
CA ASP A 454 16.67 -3.91 7.17
C ASP A 454 15.29 -4.30 7.71
N ARG A 455 14.34 -4.62 6.82
CA ARG A 455 13.00 -5.04 7.22
C ARG A 455 12.86 -6.52 7.54
N TYR A 456 13.53 -7.39 6.77
CA TYR A 456 13.31 -8.83 6.86
C TYR A 456 14.45 -9.61 7.49
N LEU A 457 15.61 -9.01 7.69
CA LEU A 457 16.74 -9.66 8.34
C LEU A 457 16.39 -10.10 9.77
N ALA A 458 15.77 -9.23 10.56
CA ALA A 458 15.41 -9.55 11.95
C ALA A 458 14.41 -10.72 12.04
N PRO A 459 13.28 -10.76 11.28
CA PRO A 459 12.40 -11.93 11.24
C PRO A 459 13.10 -13.22 10.78
N VAL A 460 13.97 -13.16 9.77
CA VAL A 460 14.72 -14.34 9.30
C VAL A 460 15.68 -14.80 10.37
N THR A 461 16.40 -13.90 11.02
CA THR A 461 17.32 -14.22 12.13
C THR A 461 16.57 -14.82 13.32
N ASP A 462 15.39 -14.27 13.67
CA ASP A 462 14.55 -14.82 14.75
C ASP A 462 14.09 -16.24 14.45
N LEU A 463 13.69 -16.54 13.21
CA LEU A 463 13.34 -17.89 12.77
C LEU A 463 14.55 -18.85 12.85
N GLN A 464 15.72 -18.39 12.42
CA GLN A 464 16.96 -19.18 12.51
C GLN A 464 17.35 -19.44 13.98
N LEU A 465 17.29 -18.42 14.84
CA LEU A 465 17.59 -18.56 16.26
C LEU A 465 16.61 -19.50 16.98
N ARG A 466 15.32 -19.39 16.71
CA ARG A 466 14.31 -20.31 17.26
C ARG A 466 14.59 -21.76 16.85
N SER A 467 15.00 -21.97 15.61
CA SER A 467 15.40 -23.30 15.14
C SER A 467 16.66 -23.84 15.86
N LEU A 468 17.65 -22.97 16.08
CA LEU A 468 18.90 -23.35 16.76
C LEU A 468 18.71 -23.57 18.27
N LEU A 469 17.80 -22.79 18.90
CA LEU A 469 17.54 -22.83 20.34
C LEU A 469 16.44 -23.82 20.75
N SER A 470 15.74 -24.43 19.80
CA SER A 470 14.78 -25.52 20.08
C SER A 470 15.58 -26.71 20.62
N ASP A 471 15.32 -27.11 21.88
CA ASP A 471 16.02 -28.20 22.55
C ASP A 471 16.03 -29.48 21.70
N PRO A 472 17.19 -30.19 21.60
CA PRO A 472 17.24 -31.51 21.01
C PRO A 472 16.44 -32.49 21.87
N ASP A 473 15.66 -33.34 21.21
CA ASP A 473 15.04 -34.49 21.85
C ASP A 473 16.15 -35.30 22.53
N PRO A 474 16.09 -35.53 23.88
CA PRO A 474 17.20 -36.17 24.60
C PRO A 474 17.48 -37.62 24.20
N GLY A 475 16.82 -38.19 23.18
CA GLY A 475 16.94 -39.56 22.74
C GLY A 475 17.76 -39.80 21.46
N GLN A 476 18.40 -38.81 20.83
CA GLN A 476 19.17 -39.04 19.59
C GLN A 476 20.64 -38.60 19.72
N PRO A 477 21.61 -39.51 19.41
CA PRO A 477 23.02 -39.14 19.36
C PRO A 477 23.36 -38.36 18.07
N ASP A 478 24.33 -37.44 18.13
CA ASP A 478 24.93 -36.60 17.11
C ASP A 478 24.27 -35.25 16.84
N ALA A 479 24.51 -34.33 17.81
CA ALA A 479 23.98 -32.98 17.73
C ALA A 479 24.87 -31.95 16.95
N ALA A 480 26.10 -32.29 16.61
CA ALA A 480 27.06 -31.34 16.03
C ALA A 480 26.97 -31.23 14.48
N GLU A 481 26.60 -32.30 13.79
CA GLU A 481 26.43 -32.30 12.31
C GLU A 481 25.04 -31.80 11.85
N ARG A 482 24.10 -31.61 12.78
CA ARG A 482 22.67 -31.37 12.48
C ARG A 482 22.17 -29.94 12.68
N SER A 483 23.03 -28.97 12.95
CA SER A 483 22.56 -27.57 13.06
C SER A 483 22.04 -27.02 11.72
N ASP A 484 22.68 -27.42 10.60
CA ASP A 484 22.20 -27.08 9.25
C ASP A 484 20.91 -27.85 8.90
N ASP A 485 20.77 -29.11 9.34
CA ASP A 485 19.59 -29.96 9.13
C ASP A 485 18.32 -29.41 9.85
N ARG A 486 18.47 -28.71 10.97
CA ARG A 486 17.34 -28.17 11.74
C ARG A 486 16.75 -26.89 11.13
N VAL A 487 17.61 -25.96 10.70
CA VAL A 487 17.17 -24.80 9.93
C VAL A 487 16.47 -25.29 8.67
N THR A 488 17.04 -26.27 8.00
CA THR A 488 16.50 -26.93 6.81
C THR A 488 15.17 -27.62 7.08
N SER A 489 15.00 -28.33 8.19
CA SER A 489 13.72 -28.98 8.55
C SER A 489 12.63 -27.99 8.95
N LEU A 490 12.99 -26.86 9.57
CA LEU A 490 12.04 -25.77 9.82
C LEU A 490 11.62 -25.09 8.52
N LEU A 491 12.59 -24.82 7.65
CA LEU A 491 12.33 -24.25 6.33
C LEU A 491 11.50 -25.18 5.46
N ALA A 492 11.77 -26.49 5.50
CA ALA A 492 10.98 -27.53 4.82
C ALA A 492 9.54 -27.61 5.36
N ARG A 493 9.35 -27.51 6.68
CA ARG A 493 8.02 -27.46 7.29
C ARG A 493 7.25 -26.21 6.88
N LEU A 494 7.89 -25.04 6.93
CA LEU A 494 7.29 -23.82 6.45
C LEU A 494 6.97 -23.88 4.95
N ALA A 495 7.84 -24.51 4.14
CA ALA A 495 7.62 -24.71 2.72
C ALA A 495 6.47 -25.71 2.46
N GLN A 496 6.35 -26.79 3.24
CA GLN A 496 5.21 -27.73 3.16
C GLN A 496 3.88 -27.08 3.59
N GLU A 497 3.90 -26.18 4.57
CA GLU A 497 2.73 -25.38 4.94
C GLU A 497 2.32 -24.36 3.87
N SER A 498 3.18 -24.11 2.90
CA SER A 498 2.99 -23.10 1.83
C SER A 498 2.81 -23.74 0.44
N GLU A 499 1.93 -24.74 0.30
CA GLU A 499 1.70 -25.43 -0.97
C GLU A 499 1.53 -24.50 -2.18
N GLY A 500 0.77 -23.42 -2.03
CA GLY A 500 0.59 -22.43 -3.08
C GLY A 500 1.84 -21.60 -3.42
N ILE A 501 2.81 -21.47 -2.50
CA ILE A 501 4.10 -20.79 -2.74
C ILE A 501 5.12 -21.76 -3.35
N GLN A 502 5.08 -23.03 -3.00
CA GLN A 502 5.89 -24.06 -3.67
C GLN A 502 5.53 -24.18 -5.15
N ASP A 503 4.24 -24.22 -5.46
CA ASP A 503 3.75 -24.26 -6.84
C ASP A 503 4.18 -23.01 -7.62
N PHE A 504 4.18 -21.84 -6.96
CA PHE A 504 4.68 -20.61 -7.51
C PHE A 504 6.17 -20.67 -7.86
N HIS A 505 6.97 -21.26 -6.96
CA HIS A 505 8.41 -21.38 -7.16
C HIS A 505 8.76 -22.33 -8.30
N ASP A 506 8.09 -23.47 -8.39
CA ASP A 506 8.30 -24.43 -9.48
C ASP A 506 8.00 -23.78 -10.84
N GLY A 507 7.03 -22.90 -10.93
CA GLY A 507 6.74 -22.11 -12.11
C GLY A 507 7.80 -21.06 -12.47
N MET A 508 8.47 -20.45 -11.47
CA MET A 508 9.52 -19.46 -11.70
C MET A 508 10.85 -20.06 -12.19
N LEU A 509 11.16 -21.29 -11.80
CA LEU A 509 12.41 -21.95 -12.23
C LEU A 509 12.28 -22.67 -13.58
N SER A 510 11.05 -22.90 -14.05
CA SER A 510 10.76 -23.54 -15.34
C SER A 510 10.48 -22.53 -16.46
N SER A 511 10.46 -21.25 -16.17
CA SER A 511 10.32 -20.14 -17.13
C SER A 511 11.61 -19.35 -17.29
#